data_861a5bfa39435282955de5d6cf24a5ae
#
_entry.id   861a5bfa39435282955de5d6cf24a5ae
#
_cell.length_a   1.000
_cell.length_b   1.000
_cell.length_c   1.000
_cell.angle_alpha   90.00
_cell.angle_beta   90.00
_cell.angle_gamma   90.00
#
_symmetry.space_group_name_H-M   'P 1'
#
loop_
_entity.id
_entity.type
_entity.pdbx_description
1 polymer ?
#
loop_
_entity_poly.entity_id
_entity_poly.type
_entity_poly.pdbx_seq_one_letter_code
_entity_poly.pdbx_strand_id
1 'polypeptide(L)'
;MADRDVWMKKFQKLDKSWYLGYMLMHVDDALCINADSIAQLNRLDRYFKMKEGSIGDPDIYLGGKVSEQHVHNHKDDETTRCWGISPTKYVRDAIENVESHLKKKGHSLPKKGFKAPFTNGYRPEMDLSDELGPHDASY
;
A
#
# COMPACT_ATOMS: atom_id res chain seq x y z
N MET A 1 19.52 -5.07 -3.15
CA MET A 1 19.74 -4.37 -1.85
C MET A 1 18.49 -4.63 -1.02
N ALA A 2 18.60 -5.10 0.19
CA ALA A 2 17.42 -5.33 1.05
C ALA A 2 16.87 -3.97 1.50
N ASP A 3 15.54 -3.85 1.55
CA ASP A 3 14.88 -2.66 2.09
C ASP A 3 15.21 -2.55 3.58
N ARG A 4 15.61 -1.34 4.03
CA ARG A 4 16.01 -1.09 5.43
C ARG A 4 14.81 -1.11 6.38
N ASP A 5 13.62 -0.90 5.85
CA ASP A 5 12.38 -0.80 6.61
C ASP A 5 11.64 -2.15 6.70
N VAL A 6 12.20 -3.21 6.08
CA VAL A 6 11.66 -4.56 6.10
C VAL A 6 12.56 -5.52 6.84
N TRP A 7 12.09 -6.00 7.96
CA TRP A 7 12.77 -6.97 8.80
C TRP A 7 12.13 -8.34 8.62
N MET A 8 12.95 -9.35 8.39
CA MET A 8 12.51 -10.73 8.21
C MET A 8 13.14 -11.64 9.24
N LYS A 9 12.35 -12.55 9.79
CA LYS A 9 12.84 -13.58 10.71
C LYS A 9 12.19 -14.91 10.40
N LYS A 10 12.97 -15.98 10.48
CA LYS A 10 12.50 -17.35 10.34
C LYS A 10 11.89 -17.83 11.66
N PHE A 11 10.70 -18.39 11.58
CA PHE A 11 9.96 -18.97 12.70
C PHE A 11 9.59 -20.42 12.40
N GLN A 12 9.41 -21.21 13.45
CA GLN A 12 8.97 -22.59 13.34
C GLN A 12 7.54 -22.73 13.84
N LYS A 13 6.69 -23.38 13.07
CA LYS A 13 5.33 -23.75 13.50
C LYS A 13 5.34 -24.96 14.43
N LEU A 14 4.20 -25.27 15.03
CA LEU A 14 4.02 -26.45 15.89
C LEU A 14 4.25 -27.77 15.15
N ASP A 15 3.92 -27.81 13.86
CA ASP A 15 4.16 -28.96 12.97
C ASP A 15 5.62 -29.09 12.51
N LYS A 16 6.53 -28.28 13.08
CA LYS A 16 7.96 -28.17 12.74
C LYS A 16 8.27 -27.59 11.36
N SER A 17 7.28 -27.21 10.57
CA SER A 17 7.50 -26.46 9.33
C SER A 17 7.99 -25.05 9.62
N TRP A 18 8.69 -24.42 8.66
CA TRP A 18 9.26 -23.09 8.80
C TRP A 18 8.48 -22.08 7.98
N TYR A 19 8.37 -20.86 8.49
CA TYR A 19 7.83 -19.73 7.76
C TYR A 19 8.63 -18.45 8.04
N LEU A 20 8.47 -17.45 7.19
CA LEU A 20 9.06 -16.14 7.37
C LEU A 20 8.01 -15.20 7.99
N GLY A 21 8.34 -14.61 9.13
CA GLY A 21 7.62 -13.47 9.66
C GLY A 21 8.27 -12.18 9.21
N TYR A 22 7.47 -11.15 9.02
CA TYR A 22 7.90 -9.84 8.54
C TYR A 22 7.50 -8.77 9.55
N MET A 23 8.33 -7.76 9.68
CA MET A 23 8.01 -6.52 10.35
C MET A 23 8.42 -5.38 9.42
N LEU A 24 7.42 -4.60 9.01
CA LEU A 24 7.59 -3.42 8.19
C LEU A 24 7.52 -2.21 9.12
N MET A 25 8.54 -1.37 9.08
CA MET A 25 8.62 -0.17 9.92
C MET A 25 8.83 1.05 9.04
N HIS A 26 7.94 2.01 9.15
CA HIS A 26 8.07 3.26 8.42
C HIS A 26 7.78 4.42 9.38
N VAL A 27 8.83 5.18 9.71
CA VAL A 27 8.79 6.30 10.67
C VAL A 27 8.22 5.84 12.02
N ASP A 28 6.93 6.06 12.27
CA ASP A 28 6.18 5.74 13.49
C ASP A 28 5.18 4.58 13.31
N ASP A 29 4.98 4.12 12.07
CA ASP A 29 4.10 3.01 11.76
C ASP A 29 4.84 1.67 11.73
N ALA A 30 4.30 0.65 12.41
CA ALA A 30 4.81 -0.72 12.39
C ALA A 30 3.70 -1.70 11.98
N LEU A 31 3.96 -2.51 10.95
CA LEU A 31 3.09 -3.60 10.53
C LEU A 31 3.81 -4.94 10.71
N CYS A 32 3.24 -5.81 11.54
CA CYS A 32 3.78 -7.13 11.81
C CYS A 32 2.96 -8.22 11.12
N ILE A 33 3.61 -9.01 10.27
CA ILE A 33 3.02 -10.16 9.57
C ILE A 33 3.64 -11.43 10.15
N ASN A 34 2.93 -12.06 11.07
CA ASN A 34 3.40 -13.22 11.82
C ASN A 34 2.21 -14.04 12.32
N ALA A 35 2.42 -15.32 12.61
CA ALA A 35 1.39 -16.15 13.24
C ALA A 35 0.99 -15.65 14.65
N ASP A 36 1.92 -14.98 15.34
CA ASP A 36 1.68 -14.32 16.63
C ASP A 36 2.22 -12.88 16.57
N SER A 37 1.53 -12.04 15.80
CA SER A 37 1.89 -10.64 15.58
C SER A 37 1.85 -9.83 16.87
N ILE A 38 0.85 -10.08 17.73
CA ILE A 38 0.67 -9.38 19.00
C ILE A 38 1.87 -9.59 19.93
N ALA A 39 2.35 -10.83 20.07
CA ALA A 39 3.52 -11.10 20.90
C ALA A 39 4.78 -10.42 20.34
N GLN A 40 4.93 -10.32 19.02
CA GLN A 40 6.08 -9.63 18.42
C GLN A 40 6.01 -8.11 18.66
N LEU A 41 4.83 -7.50 18.50
CA LEU A 41 4.62 -6.07 18.78
C LEU A 41 4.80 -5.76 20.28
N ASN A 42 4.30 -6.58 21.17
CA ASN A 42 4.53 -6.42 22.62
C ASN A 42 6.01 -6.56 23.01
N ARG A 43 6.80 -7.34 22.27
CA ARG A 43 8.25 -7.38 22.46
C ARG A 43 8.90 -6.08 22.00
N LEU A 44 8.46 -5.51 20.89
CA LEU A 44 8.93 -4.23 20.39
C LEU A 44 8.61 -3.10 21.37
N ASP A 45 7.41 -3.08 21.96
CA ASP A 45 6.94 -2.10 22.94
C ASP A 45 7.84 -1.99 24.19
N ARG A 46 8.53 -3.07 24.54
CA ARG A 46 9.51 -3.05 25.65
C ARG A 46 10.72 -2.15 25.39
N TYR A 47 11.04 -1.91 24.14
CA TYR A 47 12.20 -1.12 23.71
C TYR A 47 11.79 0.26 23.18
N PHE A 48 10.64 0.32 22.50
CA PHE A 48 10.11 1.51 21.87
C PHE A 48 8.66 1.68 22.34
N LYS A 49 8.48 2.47 23.38
CA LYS A 49 7.17 2.67 23.99
C LYS A 49 6.14 3.09 22.93
N MET A 50 5.25 2.17 22.59
CA MET A 50 4.19 2.39 21.62
C MET A 50 3.02 3.18 22.25
N LYS A 51 2.23 3.82 21.43
CA LYS A 51 1.04 4.53 21.90
C LYS A 51 0.06 3.53 22.53
N GLU A 52 -0.52 3.89 23.65
CA GLU A 52 -1.54 3.07 24.33
C GLU A 52 -2.69 2.74 23.38
N GLY A 53 -3.07 1.46 23.30
CA GLY A 53 -4.12 0.95 22.44
C GLY A 53 -3.75 0.87 20.95
N SER A 54 -2.50 1.13 20.55
CA SER A 54 -2.08 1.05 19.14
C SER A 54 -1.71 -0.37 18.68
N ILE A 55 -1.52 -1.31 19.60
CA ILE A 55 -1.22 -2.71 19.28
C ILE A 55 -2.54 -3.45 19.07
N GLY A 56 -2.81 -3.89 17.85
CA GLY A 56 -4.03 -4.61 17.48
C GLY A 56 -4.08 -4.94 16.00
N ASP A 57 -5.27 -5.32 15.54
CA ASP A 57 -5.49 -5.57 14.12
C ASP A 57 -5.33 -4.26 13.33
N PRO A 58 -4.60 -4.27 12.21
CA PRO A 58 -4.34 -3.07 11.45
C PRO A 58 -5.62 -2.61 10.74
N ASP A 59 -5.98 -1.33 10.88
CA ASP A 59 -7.03 -0.68 10.10
C ASP A 59 -6.45 0.14 8.95
N ILE A 60 -5.43 0.93 9.24
CA ILE A 60 -4.73 1.75 8.24
C ILE A 60 -3.22 1.53 8.39
N TYR A 61 -2.54 1.37 7.26
CA TYR A 61 -1.08 1.35 7.18
C TYR A 61 -0.61 2.18 5.98
N LEU A 62 0.26 3.16 6.22
CA LEU A 62 0.77 4.11 5.20
C LEU A 62 -0.35 4.75 4.37
N GLY A 63 -1.47 5.12 5.02
CA GLY A 63 -2.63 5.71 4.36
C GLY A 63 -3.50 4.73 3.56
N GLY A 64 -3.10 3.46 3.47
CA GLY A 64 -3.90 2.40 2.86
C GLY A 64 -4.78 1.71 3.90
N LYS A 65 -6.05 1.47 3.56
CA LYS A 65 -6.95 0.66 4.39
C LYS A 65 -6.52 -0.81 4.33
N VAL A 66 -6.26 -1.37 5.50
CA VAL A 66 -5.96 -2.81 5.65
C VAL A 66 -7.25 -3.55 5.93
N SER A 67 -7.50 -4.64 5.24
CA SER A 67 -8.70 -5.45 5.45
C SER A 67 -8.46 -6.89 5.07
N GLU A 68 -9.22 -7.78 5.70
CA GLU A 68 -9.25 -9.18 5.31
C GLU A 68 -9.93 -9.35 3.95
N GLN A 69 -9.33 -10.16 3.09
CA GLN A 69 -9.78 -10.44 1.74
C GLN A 69 -9.87 -11.96 1.54
N HIS A 70 -10.81 -12.37 0.71
CA HIS A 70 -10.95 -13.75 0.25
C HIS A 70 -10.59 -13.79 -1.22
N VAL A 71 -9.45 -14.41 -1.55
CA VAL A 71 -8.98 -14.54 -2.92
C VAL A 71 -9.28 -15.94 -3.42
N HIS A 72 -10.12 -16.02 -4.45
CA HIS A 72 -10.45 -17.27 -5.12
C HIS A 72 -9.36 -17.62 -6.12
N ASN A 73 -8.78 -18.81 -5.98
CA ASN A 73 -7.79 -19.32 -6.89
C ASN A 73 -8.46 -20.19 -7.98
N HIS A 74 -8.50 -19.69 -9.19
CA HIS A 74 -9.16 -20.35 -10.33
C HIS A 74 -8.47 -21.66 -10.78
N LYS A 75 -7.26 -21.99 -10.27
CA LYS A 75 -6.55 -23.20 -10.66
C LYS A 75 -6.96 -24.43 -9.85
N ASP A 76 -7.25 -24.25 -8.59
CA ASP A 76 -7.56 -25.32 -7.62
C ASP A 76 -8.93 -25.17 -6.97
N ASP A 77 -9.71 -24.17 -7.38
CA ASP A 77 -11.05 -23.83 -6.85
C ASP A 77 -11.05 -23.54 -5.33
N GLU A 78 -9.88 -23.21 -4.79
CA GLU A 78 -9.73 -22.88 -3.37
C GLU A 78 -9.87 -21.38 -3.11
N THR A 79 -10.48 -21.06 -1.98
CA THR A 79 -10.56 -19.68 -1.49
C THR A 79 -9.57 -19.49 -0.34
N THR A 80 -8.59 -18.64 -0.55
CA THR A 80 -7.58 -18.32 0.44
C THR A 80 -7.91 -17.02 1.14
N ARG A 81 -7.91 -17.03 2.48
CA ARG A 81 -8.01 -15.84 3.31
C ARG A 81 -6.65 -15.12 3.33
N CYS A 82 -6.64 -13.85 3.04
CA CYS A 82 -5.44 -13.02 3.05
C CYS A 82 -5.73 -11.60 3.54
N TRP A 83 -4.70 -10.86 3.89
CA TRP A 83 -4.80 -9.44 4.19
C TRP A 83 -4.46 -8.62 2.95
N GLY A 84 -5.28 -7.63 2.65
CA GLY A 84 -5.07 -6.70 1.56
C GLY A 84 -4.92 -5.27 2.05
N ILE A 85 -4.08 -4.49 1.36
CA ILE A 85 -3.94 -3.05 1.58
C ILE A 85 -4.52 -2.33 0.37
N SER A 86 -5.48 -1.44 0.60
CA SER A 86 -6.14 -0.68 -0.46
C SER A 86 -5.89 0.83 -0.30
N PRO A 87 -5.26 1.49 -1.28
CA PRO A 87 -5.06 2.92 -1.26
C PRO A 87 -6.30 3.71 -1.75
N THR A 88 -7.50 3.14 -1.67
CA THR A 88 -8.74 3.68 -2.27
C THR A 88 -9.00 5.13 -1.86
N LYS A 89 -8.79 5.48 -0.59
CA LYS A 89 -8.97 6.85 -0.13
C LYS A 89 -7.96 7.78 -0.81
N TYR A 90 -6.69 7.42 -0.79
CA TYR A 90 -5.62 8.22 -1.41
C TYR A 90 -5.88 8.46 -2.91
N VAL A 91 -6.26 7.42 -3.63
CA VAL A 91 -6.60 7.52 -5.06
C VAL A 91 -7.81 8.43 -5.28
N ARG A 92 -8.84 8.34 -4.45
CA ARG A 92 -10.02 9.21 -4.54
C ARG A 92 -9.65 10.67 -4.29
N ASP A 93 -8.92 10.94 -3.23
CA ASP A 93 -8.48 12.30 -2.87
C ASP A 93 -7.61 12.90 -3.99
N ALA A 94 -6.73 12.09 -4.60
CA ALA A 94 -5.92 12.51 -5.75
C ALA A 94 -6.79 12.85 -6.98
N ILE A 95 -7.80 12.02 -7.28
CA ILE A 95 -8.74 12.29 -8.38
C ILE A 95 -9.50 13.59 -8.13
N GLU A 96 -10.05 13.79 -6.92
CA GLU A 96 -10.79 15.00 -6.56
C GLU A 96 -9.92 16.25 -6.70
N ASN A 97 -8.63 16.18 -6.31
CA ASN A 97 -7.69 17.27 -6.47
C ASN A 97 -7.47 17.60 -7.95
N VAL A 98 -7.23 16.59 -8.79
CA VAL A 98 -7.04 16.78 -10.25
C VAL A 98 -8.31 17.32 -10.89
N GLU A 99 -9.49 16.78 -10.58
CA GLU A 99 -10.77 17.29 -11.09
C GLU A 99 -11.00 18.75 -10.71
N SER A 100 -10.71 19.11 -9.46
CA SER A 100 -10.83 20.49 -8.98
C SER A 100 -9.91 21.44 -9.74
N HIS A 101 -8.67 21.02 -10.00
CA HIS A 101 -7.70 21.81 -10.76
C HIS A 101 -8.14 21.97 -12.22
N LEU A 102 -8.53 20.89 -12.89
CA LEU A 102 -9.04 20.93 -14.27
C LEU A 102 -10.27 21.80 -14.40
N LYS A 103 -11.21 21.71 -13.46
CA LYS A 103 -12.42 22.53 -13.43
C LYS A 103 -12.12 24.03 -13.35
N LYS A 104 -11.12 24.45 -12.57
CA LYS A 104 -10.68 25.84 -12.51
C LYS A 104 -10.15 26.35 -13.85
N LYS A 105 -9.58 25.46 -14.67
CA LYS A 105 -9.08 25.75 -16.02
C LYS A 105 -10.13 25.53 -17.13
N GLY A 106 -11.40 25.23 -16.80
CA GLY A 106 -12.45 24.95 -17.77
C GLY A 106 -12.37 23.57 -18.45
N HIS A 107 -11.57 22.68 -17.88
CA HIS A 107 -11.40 21.30 -18.37
C HIS A 107 -12.10 20.28 -17.47
N SER A 108 -12.20 19.05 -17.95
CA SER A 108 -12.73 17.91 -17.18
C SER A 108 -11.96 16.64 -17.51
N LEU A 109 -12.00 15.67 -16.60
CA LEU A 109 -11.47 14.34 -16.88
C LEU A 109 -12.20 13.70 -18.07
N PRO A 110 -11.53 12.86 -18.87
CA PRO A 110 -12.16 12.13 -19.95
C PRO A 110 -13.30 11.25 -19.44
N LYS A 111 -14.48 11.32 -20.10
CA LYS A 111 -15.65 10.50 -19.73
C LYS A 111 -15.44 9.01 -19.99
N LYS A 112 -14.53 8.67 -20.91
CA LYS A 112 -14.21 7.28 -21.25
C LYS A 112 -12.97 6.84 -20.47
N GLY A 113 -13.10 5.79 -19.66
CA GLY A 113 -11.98 5.17 -18.98
C GLY A 113 -10.97 4.55 -19.95
N PHE A 114 -9.71 4.70 -19.65
CA PHE A 114 -8.62 4.04 -20.36
C PHE A 114 -8.25 2.74 -19.64
N LYS A 115 -7.96 1.69 -20.42
CA LYS A 115 -7.52 0.39 -19.86
C LYS A 115 -6.07 0.39 -19.42
N ALA A 116 -5.29 1.37 -19.88
CA ALA A 116 -3.89 1.56 -19.54
C ALA A 116 -3.61 3.07 -19.35
N PRO A 117 -2.67 3.45 -18.46
CA PRO A 117 -2.35 4.86 -18.19
C PRO A 117 -1.74 5.56 -19.42
N PHE A 118 -1.15 4.80 -20.33
CA PHE A 118 -0.51 5.31 -21.54
C PHE A 118 -1.09 4.67 -22.79
N THR A 119 -1.01 5.37 -23.91
CA THR A 119 -1.35 4.81 -25.22
C THR A 119 -0.40 3.68 -25.59
N ASN A 120 -0.90 2.73 -26.39
CA ASN A 120 -0.04 1.64 -26.87
C ASN A 120 1.13 2.22 -27.68
N GLY A 121 2.38 1.84 -27.33
CA GLY A 121 3.60 2.34 -27.94
C GLY A 121 4.09 3.69 -27.39
N TYR A 122 3.49 4.25 -26.35
CA TYR A 122 4.02 5.45 -25.70
C TYR A 122 5.44 5.20 -25.19
N ARG A 123 6.34 6.11 -25.55
CA ARG A 123 7.74 6.10 -25.15
C ARG A 123 8.07 7.46 -24.52
N PRO A 124 8.20 7.55 -23.19
CA PRO A 124 8.45 8.82 -22.51
C PRO A 124 9.73 9.52 -22.97
N GLU A 125 10.73 8.75 -23.39
CA GLU A 125 11.99 9.26 -23.94
C GLU A 125 11.84 9.96 -25.30
N MET A 126 10.70 9.76 -25.97
CA MET A 126 10.37 10.39 -27.25
C MET A 126 9.25 11.43 -27.13
N ASP A 127 8.79 11.70 -25.92
CA ASP A 127 7.76 12.70 -25.66
C ASP A 127 8.36 14.11 -25.83
N LEU A 128 7.90 14.81 -26.86
CA LEU A 128 8.32 16.18 -27.18
C LEU A 128 7.30 17.22 -26.71
N SER A 129 6.37 16.84 -25.86
CA SER A 129 5.43 17.80 -25.26
C SER A 129 6.18 18.85 -24.43
N ASP A 130 5.65 20.06 -24.41
CA ASP A 130 6.22 21.15 -23.61
C ASP A 130 6.27 20.77 -22.13
N GLU A 131 7.33 21.17 -21.44
CA GLU A 131 7.43 21.01 -19.99
C GLU A 131 6.28 21.73 -19.29
N LEU A 132 5.81 21.14 -18.19
CA LEU A 132 4.79 21.77 -17.34
C LEU A 132 5.31 23.11 -16.83
N GLY A 133 4.49 24.14 -16.93
CA GLY A 133 4.80 25.44 -16.37
C GLY A 133 5.05 25.37 -14.85
N PRO A 134 5.76 26.35 -14.24
CA PRO A 134 6.10 26.34 -12.82
C PRO A 134 4.89 26.17 -11.90
N HIS A 135 3.72 26.67 -12.31
CA HIS A 135 2.45 26.52 -11.56
C HIS A 135 1.79 25.16 -11.72
N ASP A 136 2.14 24.41 -12.75
CA ASP A 136 1.58 23.08 -13.02
C ASP A 136 2.52 21.95 -12.54
N ALA A 137 3.81 22.27 -12.32
CA ALA A 137 4.82 21.36 -11.79
C ALA A 137 4.89 21.32 -10.24
N SER A 138 4.15 22.19 -9.53
CA SER A 138 4.16 22.33 -8.08
C SER A 138 3.07 21.53 -7.35
N TYR A 139 2.78 20.31 -7.83
CA TYR A 139 1.86 19.38 -7.18
C TYR A 139 2.57 18.14 -6.66
#